data_f73c98e0509130d3bda269510184e0aa
#
_entry.id   f73c98e0509130d3bda269510184e0aa
#
_cell.length_a   1.000
_cell.length_b   1.000
_cell.length_c   1.000
_cell.angle_alpha   90.00
_cell.angle_beta   90.00
_cell.angle_gamma   90.00
#
_symmetry.space_group_name_H-M   'P 1'
#
loop_
_entity.id
_entity.type
_entity.pdbx_description
1 polymer ?
#
loop_
_entity_poly.entity_id
_entity_poly.type
_entity_poly.pdbx_seq_one_letter_code
_entity_poly.pdbx_strand_id
1 'polypeptide(L)'
;MEIDVNLGKLPQKEKGSLEVIECKTIEEKRRHGLERLASGFRTFSHFGFDEGVAGHITFRDPEFEHHFWVNPFGMHFGQICVSDLVLVDRNGEVVLGDRPVNTAAFAIHSRLHEARPD
;
A
#
# COMPACT_ATOMS: atom_id res chain seq x y z
N MET A 1 -8.18 39.72 10.96
CA MET A 1 -6.93 39.86 10.21
C MET A 1 -7.04 38.97 8.98
N GLU A 2 -7.29 39.59 7.84
CA GLU A 2 -7.30 38.85 6.56
C GLU A 2 -5.84 38.58 6.16
N ILE A 3 -5.50 37.30 5.98
CA ILE A 3 -4.21 36.91 5.41
C ILE A 3 -4.42 36.87 3.89
N ASP A 4 -3.95 37.91 3.21
CA ASP A 4 -3.94 37.95 1.74
C ASP A 4 -2.83 37.02 1.24
N VAL A 5 -3.18 35.77 0.99
CA VAL A 5 -2.27 34.81 0.37
C VAL A 5 -2.31 35.01 -1.13
N ASN A 6 -1.41 35.85 -1.63
CA ASN A 6 -1.25 36.06 -3.07
C ASN A 6 -0.60 34.83 -3.73
N LEU A 7 -1.43 33.82 -4.02
CA LEU A 7 -1.03 32.57 -4.66
C LEU A 7 -0.47 32.75 -6.08
N GLY A 8 -0.61 33.94 -6.68
CA GLY A 8 -0.07 34.26 -8.01
C GLY A 8 1.44 34.48 -8.05
N LYS A 9 2.09 34.62 -6.88
CA LYS A 9 3.56 34.82 -6.78
C LYS A 9 4.34 33.55 -6.48
N LEU A 10 3.68 32.42 -6.27
CA LEU A 10 4.38 31.14 -6.11
C LEU A 10 4.99 30.72 -7.45
N PRO A 11 6.27 30.33 -7.47
CA PRO A 11 6.89 29.78 -8.67
C PRO A 11 6.03 28.64 -9.23
N GLN A 12 5.86 28.61 -10.56
CA GLN A 12 5.02 27.59 -11.22
C GLN A 12 5.48 26.15 -10.88
N LYS A 13 6.76 25.95 -10.55
CA LYS A 13 7.32 24.67 -10.11
C LYS A 13 6.83 24.22 -8.72
N GLU A 14 6.35 25.15 -7.89
CA GLU A 14 5.84 24.84 -6.55
C GLU A 14 4.33 24.55 -6.53
N LYS A 15 3.65 24.76 -7.63
CA LYS A 15 2.26 24.27 -7.83
C LYS A 15 2.26 22.76 -8.09
N GLY A 16 3.01 22.03 -7.27
CA GLY A 16 3.12 20.58 -7.22
C GLY A 16 2.35 19.84 -8.32
N SER A 17 2.90 19.78 -9.53
CA SER A 17 2.51 18.71 -10.42
C SER A 17 2.97 17.43 -9.74
N LEU A 18 2.06 16.73 -9.12
CA LEU A 18 2.29 15.32 -8.79
C LEU A 18 2.61 14.67 -10.14
N GLU A 19 3.90 14.46 -10.38
CA GLU A 19 4.31 13.66 -11.53
C GLU A 19 3.68 12.28 -11.34
N VAL A 20 2.68 11.98 -12.14
CA VAL A 20 2.12 10.65 -12.22
C VAL A 20 3.19 9.77 -12.83
N ILE A 21 3.76 8.87 -12.04
CA ILE A 21 4.74 7.91 -12.54
C ILE A 21 3.99 6.95 -13.47
N GLU A 22 4.30 7.02 -14.76
CA GLU A 22 3.77 6.08 -15.75
C GLU A 22 4.56 4.78 -15.69
N CYS A 23 3.94 3.73 -15.18
CA CYS A 23 4.46 2.37 -15.26
C CYS A 23 4.02 1.73 -16.58
N LYS A 24 4.98 1.33 -17.41
CA LYS A 24 4.74 0.79 -18.75
C LYS A 24 4.55 -0.73 -18.75
N THR A 25 5.18 -1.43 -17.82
CA THR A 25 5.09 -2.89 -17.69
C THR A 25 4.37 -3.31 -16.42
N ILE A 26 3.93 -4.56 -16.38
CA ILE A 26 3.30 -5.16 -15.19
C ILE A 26 4.30 -5.22 -14.03
N GLU A 27 5.55 -5.55 -14.32
CA GLU A 27 6.63 -5.59 -13.33
C GLU A 27 6.89 -4.21 -12.72
N GLU A 28 6.89 -3.16 -13.53
CA GLU A 28 7.00 -1.78 -13.05
C GLU A 28 5.82 -1.39 -12.17
N LYS A 29 4.59 -1.75 -12.58
CA LYS A 29 3.38 -1.51 -11.79
C LYS A 29 3.43 -2.23 -10.45
N ARG A 30 3.83 -3.50 -10.47
CA ARG A 30 3.96 -4.30 -9.24
C ARG A 30 5.00 -3.71 -8.32
N ARG A 31 6.21 -3.45 -8.80
CA ARG A 31 7.28 -2.86 -8.00
C ARG A 31 6.86 -1.52 -7.41
N HIS A 32 6.31 -0.63 -8.21
CA HIS A 32 5.82 0.67 -7.75
C HIS A 32 4.74 0.52 -6.67
N GLY A 33 3.77 -0.38 -6.87
CA GLY A 33 2.74 -0.68 -5.90
C GLY A 33 3.29 -1.21 -4.58
N LEU A 34 4.26 -2.11 -4.62
CA LEU A 34 4.92 -2.65 -3.42
C LEU A 34 5.73 -1.61 -2.67
N GLU A 35 6.45 -0.74 -3.37
CA GLU A 35 7.18 0.37 -2.77
C GLU A 35 6.21 1.36 -2.10
N ARG A 36 5.08 1.67 -2.73
CA ARG A 36 4.02 2.50 -2.16
C ARG A 36 3.37 1.85 -0.94
N LEU A 37 3.13 0.55 -1.00
CA LEU A 37 2.57 -0.20 0.12
C LEU A 37 3.51 -0.16 1.34
N ALA A 38 4.78 -0.47 1.15
CA ALA A 38 5.79 -0.38 2.20
C ALA A 38 5.91 1.05 2.76
N SER A 39 5.89 2.06 1.90
CA SER A 39 5.89 3.47 2.30
C SER A 39 4.64 3.83 3.10
N GLY A 40 3.49 3.28 2.76
CA GLY A 40 2.25 3.45 3.50
C GLY A 40 2.37 2.97 4.95
N PHE A 41 2.90 1.78 5.17
CA PHE A 41 3.16 1.27 6.53
C PHE A 41 4.07 2.18 7.33
N ARG A 42 5.15 2.65 6.72
CA ARG A 42 6.09 3.57 7.36
C ARG A 42 5.48 4.92 7.69
N THR A 43 4.63 5.43 6.81
CA THR A 43 3.88 6.67 7.03
C THR A 43 2.93 6.53 8.21
N PHE A 44 2.17 5.44 8.28
CA PHE A 44 1.30 5.18 9.44
C PHE A 44 2.11 5.09 10.73
N SER A 45 3.24 4.38 10.72
CA SER A 45 4.13 4.30 11.88
C SER A 45 4.65 5.67 12.31
N HIS A 46 5.07 6.49 11.34
CA HIS A 46 5.57 7.84 11.62
C HIS A 46 4.54 8.71 12.35
N PHE A 47 3.26 8.56 12.05
CA PHE A 47 2.17 9.31 12.69
C PHE A 47 1.54 8.60 13.89
N GLY A 48 2.12 7.50 14.37
CA GLY A 48 1.67 6.78 15.55
C GLY A 48 0.49 5.84 15.35
N PHE A 49 0.16 5.47 14.11
CA PHE A 49 -0.91 4.52 13.77
C PHE A 49 -0.36 3.10 13.59
N ASP A 50 0.38 2.62 14.57
CA ASP A 50 1.14 1.37 14.52
C ASP A 50 1.02 0.52 15.78
N GLU A 51 -0.01 0.73 16.58
CA GLU A 51 -0.24 -0.02 17.81
C GLU A 51 -0.68 -1.45 17.51
N GLY A 52 -0.08 -2.39 18.23
CA GLY A 52 -0.43 -3.81 18.16
C GLY A 52 -0.02 -4.48 16.85
N VAL A 53 -0.67 -5.62 16.57
CA VAL A 53 -0.31 -6.49 15.45
C VAL A 53 -1.46 -6.73 14.46
N ALA A 54 -2.61 -6.12 14.70
CA ALA A 54 -3.83 -6.39 13.94
C ALA A 54 -3.98 -5.52 12.68
N GLY A 55 -3.18 -4.46 12.55
CA GLY A 55 -3.26 -3.54 11.41
C GLY A 55 -2.80 -4.18 10.10
N HIS A 56 -3.44 -3.77 9.02
CA HIS A 56 -3.09 -4.26 7.68
C HIS A 56 -3.47 -3.26 6.61
N ILE A 57 -2.67 -3.21 5.55
CA ILE A 57 -2.93 -2.47 4.32
C ILE A 57 -2.67 -3.44 3.17
N THR A 58 -3.46 -3.36 2.11
CA THR A 58 -3.32 -4.23 0.95
C THR A 58 -3.16 -3.48 -0.35
N PHE A 59 -2.51 -4.14 -1.30
CA PHE A 59 -2.39 -3.71 -2.68
C PHE A 59 -2.74 -4.87 -3.60
N ARG A 60 -3.70 -4.67 -4.50
CA ARG A 60 -4.07 -5.66 -5.50
C ARG A 60 -2.91 -5.93 -6.45
N ASP A 61 -2.63 -7.20 -6.75
CA ASP A 61 -1.65 -7.52 -7.77
C ASP A 61 -2.12 -7.04 -9.15
N PRO A 62 -1.26 -6.39 -9.96
CA PRO A 62 -1.68 -5.85 -11.25
C PRO A 62 -1.88 -6.91 -12.34
N GLU A 63 -1.48 -8.15 -12.10
CA GLU A 63 -1.54 -9.26 -13.05
C GLU A 63 -2.46 -10.39 -12.58
N PHE A 64 -2.26 -10.82 -11.35
CA PHE A 64 -2.97 -11.97 -10.81
C PHE A 64 -4.32 -11.56 -10.22
N GLU A 65 -5.37 -11.81 -10.96
CA GLU A 65 -6.72 -11.54 -10.51
C GLU A 65 -7.02 -12.27 -9.18
N HIS A 66 -7.71 -11.60 -8.27
CA HIS A 66 -8.03 -12.08 -6.93
C HIS A 66 -6.82 -12.33 -6.00
N HIS A 67 -5.64 -11.83 -6.36
CA HIS A 67 -4.48 -11.84 -5.49
C HIS A 67 -4.20 -10.42 -4.96
N PHE A 68 -3.70 -10.35 -3.74
CA PHE A 68 -3.27 -9.08 -3.16
C PHE A 68 -2.04 -9.24 -2.27
N TRP A 69 -1.26 -8.18 -2.23
CA TRP A 69 -0.12 -8.06 -1.35
C TRP A 69 -0.53 -7.46 -0.01
N VAL A 70 0.06 -7.97 1.07
CA VAL A 70 -0.25 -7.56 2.44
C VAL A 70 0.98 -7.71 3.32
N ASN A 71 0.98 -7.03 4.48
CA ASN A 71 2.02 -7.19 5.48
C ASN A 71 1.94 -8.55 6.17
N PRO A 72 3.08 -9.11 6.59
CA PRO A 72 3.09 -10.31 7.43
C PRO A 72 2.47 -10.01 8.80
N PHE A 73 1.75 -10.98 9.34
CA PHE A 73 1.19 -10.88 10.68
C PHE A 73 2.30 -10.76 11.74
N GLY A 74 2.12 -9.83 12.66
CA GLY A 74 3.01 -9.68 13.81
C GLY A 74 4.25 -8.80 13.57
N MET A 75 4.44 -8.27 12.36
CA MET A 75 5.53 -7.33 12.08
C MET A 75 5.08 -5.89 12.30
N HIS A 76 5.90 -5.12 13.04
CA HIS A 76 5.65 -3.70 13.28
C HIS A 76 5.72 -2.89 11.98
N PHE A 77 4.79 -1.96 11.78
CA PHE A 77 4.70 -1.16 10.55
C PHE A 77 5.99 -0.42 10.19
N GLY A 78 6.69 0.11 11.20
CA GLY A 78 7.95 0.81 11.01
C GLY A 78 9.11 -0.05 10.52
N GLN A 79 8.98 -1.37 10.54
CA GLN A 79 10.00 -2.33 10.11
C GLN A 79 9.72 -2.95 8.74
N ILE A 80 8.51 -2.78 8.20
CA ILE A 80 8.09 -3.42 6.96
C ILE A 80 8.88 -2.85 5.78
N CYS A 81 9.51 -3.75 5.02
CA CYS A 81 10.16 -3.48 3.74
C CYS A 81 9.38 -4.19 2.62
N VAL A 82 9.68 -3.84 1.38
CA VAL A 82 9.09 -4.52 0.20
C VAL A 82 9.30 -6.03 0.26
N SER A 83 10.48 -6.49 0.68
CA SER A 83 10.83 -7.91 0.79
C SER A 83 10.06 -8.68 1.88
N ASP A 84 9.39 -7.98 2.79
CA ASP A 84 8.58 -8.62 3.84
C ASP A 84 7.14 -8.87 3.38
N LEU A 85 6.69 -8.18 2.34
CA LEU A 85 5.32 -8.28 1.85
C LEU A 85 5.06 -9.67 1.26
N VAL A 86 3.86 -10.17 1.50
CA VAL A 86 3.44 -11.49 1.03
C VAL A 86 2.27 -11.38 0.06
N LEU A 87 2.23 -12.28 -0.93
CA LEU A 87 1.14 -12.37 -1.89
C LEU A 87 0.18 -13.47 -1.46
N VAL A 88 -1.10 -13.13 -1.36
CA VAL A 88 -2.18 -14.02 -0.94
C VAL A 88 -3.14 -14.24 -2.10
N ASP A 89 -3.55 -15.48 -2.29
CA ASP A 89 -4.53 -15.86 -3.30
C ASP A 89 -5.98 -15.72 -2.80
N ARG A 90 -6.93 -16.06 -3.67
CA ARG A 90 -8.37 -15.99 -3.36
C ARG A 90 -8.82 -16.91 -2.23
N ASN A 91 -8.04 -17.95 -1.89
CA ASN A 91 -8.35 -18.90 -0.84
C ASN A 91 -7.71 -18.54 0.51
N GLY A 92 -6.88 -17.47 0.54
CA GLY A 92 -6.16 -17.06 1.73
C GLY A 92 -4.80 -17.72 1.89
N GLU A 93 -4.34 -18.44 0.88
CA GLU A 93 -3.04 -19.07 0.88
C GLU A 93 -1.94 -18.09 0.48
N VAL A 94 -0.84 -18.11 1.19
CA VAL A 94 0.35 -17.35 0.85
C VAL A 94 1.05 -18.04 -0.31
N VAL A 95 1.05 -17.41 -1.50
CA VAL A 95 1.66 -17.96 -2.70
C VAL A 95 3.06 -17.42 -2.97
N LEU A 96 3.40 -16.27 -2.41
CA LEU A 96 4.76 -15.72 -2.38
C LEU A 96 5.05 -15.15 -1.00
N GLY A 97 6.21 -15.45 -0.48
CA GLY A 97 6.64 -15.12 0.89
C GLY A 97 6.57 -16.33 1.81
N ASP A 98 7.12 -16.18 3.01
CA ASP A 98 7.29 -17.27 3.98
C ASP A 98 6.66 -16.99 5.35
N ARG A 99 5.88 -15.89 5.45
CA ARG A 99 5.29 -15.44 6.71
C ARG A 99 3.78 -15.57 6.71
N PRO A 100 3.17 -15.79 7.89
CA PRO A 100 1.72 -15.90 7.99
C PRO A 100 1.04 -14.55 7.77
N VAL A 101 -0.22 -14.61 7.33
CA VAL A 101 -1.11 -13.48 7.16
C VAL A 101 -2.17 -13.46 8.24
N ASN A 102 -2.57 -12.27 8.64
CA ASN A 102 -3.71 -12.09 9.53
C ASN A 102 -5.00 -12.58 8.86
N THR A 103 -5.68 -13.54 9.47
CA THR A 103 -6.93 -14.11 8.95
C THR A 103 -8.02 -13.05 8.79
N ALA A 104 -8.09 -12.07 9.69
CA ALA A 104 -9.04 -10.95 9.57
C ALA A 104 -8.71 -10.06 8.36
N ALA A 105 -7.43 -9.84 8.09
CA ALA A 105 -7.01 -9.10 6.89
C ALA A 105 -7.50 -9.80 5.62
N PHE A 106 -7.30 -11.10 5.52
CA PHE A 106 -7.81 -11.88 4.39
C PHE A 106 -9.33 -11.77 4.27
N ALA A 107 -10.08 -11.99 5.34
CA ALA A 107 -11.54 -11.99 5.33
C ALA A 107 -12.13 -10.64 4.85
N ILE A 108 -11.53 -9.54 5.26
CA ILE A 108 -12.00 -8.20 4.88
C ILE A 108 -11.55 -7.85 3.45
N HIS A 109 -10.26 -7.96 3.18
CA HIS A 109 -9.69 -7.47 1.94
C HIS A 109 -10.03 -8.34 0.72
N SER A 110 -10.16 -9.66 0.88
CA SER A 110 -10.60 -10.52 -0.22
C SER A 110 -11.98 -10.11 -0.74
N ARG A 111 -12.91 -9.82 0.17
CA ARG A 111 -14.25 -9.37 -0.20
C ARG A 111 -14.27 -7.96 -0.79
N LEU A 112 -13.46 -7.07 -0.23
CA LEU A 112 -13.36 -5.70 -0.75
C LEU A 112 -12.77 -5.69 -2.16
N HIS A 113 -11.69 -6.41 -2.40
CA HIS A 113 -11.07 -6.51 -3.72
C HIS A 113 -11.98 -7.19 -4.75
N GLU A 114 -12.78 -8.16 -4.32
CA GLU A 114 -13.77 -8.82 -5.19
C GLU A 114 -14.92 -7.88 -5.56
N ALA A 115 -15.44 -7.12 -4.59
CA ALA A 115 -16.55 -6.18 -4.78
C ALA A 115 -16.15 -4.90 -5.53
N ARG A 116 -14.90 -4.49 -5.45
CA ARG A 116 -14.36 -3.28 -6.06
C ARG A 116 -13.13 -3.61 -6.90
N PRO A 117 -13.32 -4.13 -8.11
CA PRO A 117 -12.21 -4.46 -9.03
C PRO A 117 -11.51 -3.22 -9.60
N ASP A 118 -12.13 -2.07 -9.50
CA ASP A 118 -11.59 -0.76 -9.86
C ASP A 118 -10.61 -0.24 -8.79
#